data_b270e5b20bf1a8f4d98424d4f20092d8
#
_entry.id   b270e5b20bf1a8f4d98424d4f20092d8
#
_cell.length_a   1.000
_cell.length_b   1.000
_cell.length_c   1.000
_cell.angle_alpha   90.00
_cell.angle_beta   90.00
_cell.angle_gamma   90.00
#
_symmetry.space_group_name_H-M   'P 1'
#
loop_
_entity.id
_entity.type
_entity.pdbx_description
1 polymer ?
#
loop_
_entity_poly.entity_id
_entity_poly.type
_entity_poly.pdbx_seq_one_letter_code
_entity_poly.pdbx_strand_id
1 'polypeptide(L)'
;MKAFKLFSMIVLAAMSAGFVSCDDDDNGWESDNGGYYYPNALVTCKVAPDNTFFLQVDDNTTWVPENITKSPYGNKEVRALVNATILDVTPMPGYTKTVRVNAMDSIRTKNTVPSLGERNDEVYGNDLVNVVRDWVNVAEDGYLTLRFRTTFSVGTTHYINLLTGVNPDDPYEVELRHNANGDMHGNFYGDALVAFNLKDLPDTEGKTVKMKLRIYYGSGVKNTIEFDYCTRKASGNTDLFLDGVANSLRPVN
;
A
#
# COMPACT_ATOMS: atom_id res chain seq x y z
N MET A 1 6.05 -17.71 -30.08
CA MET A 1 6.18 -16.41 -29.37
C MET A 1 6.06 -16.71 -27.90
N LYS A 2 7.12 -16.48 -27.12
CA LYS A 2 7.13 -16.79 -25.68
C LYS A 2 6.34 -15.72 -24.95
N ALA A 3 5.22 -16.12 -24.32
CA ALA A 3 4.44 -15.25 -23.47
C ALA A 3 5.29 -14.85 -22.25
N PHE A 4 5.54 -13.56 -22.12
CA PHE A 4 6.16 -12.98 -20.92
C PHE A 4 5.16 -13.10 -19.76
N LYS A 5 5.40 -14.07 -18.87
CA LYS A 5 4.65 -14.17 -17.61
C LYS A 5 5.23 -13.14 -16.65
N LEU A 6 4.64 -11.96 -16.61
CA LEU A 6 4.93 -10.98 -15.55
C LEU A 6 4.09 -11.34 -14.32
N PHE A 7 4.55 -12.30 -13.55
CA PHE A 7 3.96 -12.62 -12.25
C PHE A 7 4.65 -11.76 -11.18
N SER A 8 3.88 -10.91 -10.55
CA SER A 8 4.32 -10.20 -9.35
C SER A 8 4.17 -11.11 -8.15
N MET A 9 5.27 -11.51 -7.60
CA MET A 9 5.42 -12.51 -6.55
C MET A 9 5.24 -11.88 -5.16
N ILE A 10 4.24 -12.29 -4.40
CA ILE A 10 4.23 -12.11 -2.96
C ILE A 10 4.75 -13.38 -2.34
N VAL A 11 5.89 -13.28 -1.70
CA VAL A 11 6.36 -14.32 -0.79
C VAL A 11 5.63 -14.07 0.53
N LEU A 12 4.60 -14.85 0.80
CA LEU A 12 4.00 -14.93 2.14
C LEU A 12 4.87 -15.80 3.07
N ALA A 13 6.06 -16.15 2.63
CA ALA A 13 7.02 -16.75 3.51
C ALA A 13 7.43 -15.68 4.52
N ALA A 14 7.28 -16.01 5.77
CA ALA A 14 7.83 -15.31 6.90
C ALA A 14 9.07 -14.50 6.50
N MET A 15 8.84 -13.36 5.92
CA MET A 15 9.85 -12.36 5.78
C MET A 15 9.59 -11.38 6.87
N SER A 16 10.29 -11.68 7.95
CA SER A 16 10.94 -10.69 8.78
C SER A 16 10.36 -9.32 8.60
N ALA A 17 9.62 -8.98 9.46
CA ALA A 17 9.06 -7.74 9.91
C ALA A 17 7.56 -7.89 9.97
N GLY A 18 7.16 -8.66 10.89
CA GLY A 18 6.23 -8.33 11.90
C GLY A 18 4.83 -7.97 11.53
N PHE A 19 4.12 -8.81 10.82
CA PHE A 19 2.68 -8.92 11.04
C PHE A 19 2.25 -10.39 10.87
N VAL A 20 2.92 -11.29 11.56
CA VAL A 20 2.40 -12.62 11.81
C VAL A 20 1.80 -12.57 13.20
N SER A 21 0.51 -12.36 13.28
CA SER A 21 -0.20 -12.63 14.50
C SER A 21 -0.39 -14.14 14.62
N CYS A 22 0.17 -14.69 15.63
CA CYS A 22 -0.27 -15.80 16.47
C CYS A 22 0.93 -16.57 16.92
N ASP A 23 1.54 -16.07 17.88
CA ASP A 23 2.04 -16.59 19.15
C ASP A 23 2.85 -15.45 19.77
N ASP A 24 2.87 -15.37 21.06
CA ASP A 24 3.40 -14.31 21.93
C ASP A 24 4.80 -13.74 21.59
N ASP A 25 5.16 -13.65 20.32
CA ASP A 25 6.31 -12.91 19.84
C ASP A 25 5.84 -11.54 19.36
N ASP A 26 5.98 -10.56 20.24
CA ASP A 26 5.85 -9.13 20.01
C ASP A 26 6.78 -8.71 18.86
N ASN A 27 6.31 -8.77 17.60
CA ASN A 27 6.99 -8.22 16.45
C ASN A 27 6.69 -6.71 16.31
N GLY A 28 6.78 -5.98 17.39
CA GLY A 28 6.93 -4.54 17.39
C GLY A 28 8.33 -4.18 16.88
N TRP A 29 8.49 -3.01 16.33
CA TRP A 29 9.80 -2.48 15.97
C TRP A 29 10.59 -2.18 17.25
N GLU A 30 11.75 -2.79 17.40
CA GLU A 30 12.58 -2.57 18.57
C GLU A 30 13.16 -1.16 18.56
N SER A 31 13.12 -0.50 19.71
CA SER A 31 13.87 0.71 19.97
C SER A 31 15.28 0.37 20.47
N ASP A 32 16.22 1.28 20.31
CA ASP A 32 17.59 1.17 20.85
C ASP A 32 17.60 0.96 22.37
N ASN A 33 16.47 1.17 23.05
CA ASN A 33 16.27 0.97 24.49
C ASN A 33 15.44 -0.29 24.81
N GLY A 34 15.23 -1.21 23.86
CA GLY A 34 14.45 -2.44 24.06
C GLY A 34 12.94 -2.24 24.12
N GLY A 35 12.42 -1.09 23.68
CA GLY A 35 10.98 -0.83 23.50
C GLY A 35 10.53 -1.10 22.07
N TYR A 36 9.22 -1.29 21.88
CA TYR A 36 8.62 -1.46 20.56
C TYR A 36 8.07 -0.14 20.00
N TYR A 37 8.30 0.12 18.70
CA TYR A 37 7.72 1.26 18.02
C TYR A 37 6.55 0.81 17.16
N TYR A 38 5.33 1.15 17.57
CA TYR A 38 4.16 0.96 16.72
C TYR A 38 4.09 2.03 15.63
N PRO A 39 3.67 1.69 14.41
CA PRO A 39 3.50 2.67 13.34
C PRO A 39 2.51 3.77 13.72
N ASN A 40 2.86 5.02 13.44
CA ASN A 40 1.97 6.16 13.63
C ASN A 40 1.69 6.94 12.33
N ALA A 41 2.26 6.51 11.21
CA ALA A 41 1.95 7.04 9.89
C ALA A 41 2.14 6.01 8.78
N LEU A 42 1.31 6.14 7.74
CA LEU A 42 1.48 5.50 6.44
C LEU A 42 1.98 6.56 5.47
N VAL A 43 3.10 6.33 4.82
CA VAL A 43 3.78 7.32 4.00
C VAL A 43 4.18 6.76 2.64
N THR A 44 4.42 7.66 1.67
CA THR A 44 5.21 7.33 0.47
C THR A 44 6.62 7.89 0.64
N CYS A 45 7.61 7.03 0.62
CA CYS A 45 9.03 7.39 0.57
C CYS A 45 9.37 7.92 -0.81
N LYS A 46 9.87 9.15 -0.92
CA LYS A 46 10.15 9.83 -2.18
C LYS A 46 11.52 10.50 -2.16
N VAL A 47 12.04 10.75 -3.36
CA VAL A 47 13.26 11.54 -3.56
C VAL A 47 12.93 12.69 -4.51
N ALA A 48 13.18 13.91 -4.04
CA ALA A 48 12.98 15.11 -4.85
C ALA A 48 14.09 15.27 -5.91
N PRO A 49 13.92 16.12 -6.93
CA PRO A 49 14.92 16.34 -7.98
C PRO A 49 16.28 16.82 -7.46
N ASP A 50 16.33 17.46 -6.31
CA ASP A 50 17.57 17.90 -5.62
C ASP A 50 18.21 16.79 -4.75
N ASN A 51 17.69 15.54 -4.84
CA ASN A 51 18.04 14.37 -4.05
C ASN A 51 17.61 14.42 -2.57
N THR A 52 16.77 15.36 -2.17
CA THR A 52 16.20 15.36 -0.81
C THR A 52 15.29 14.16 -0.62
N PHE A 53 15.57 13.32 0.38
CA PHE A 53 14.68 12.24 0.80
C PHE A 53 13.57 12.81 1.69
N PHE A 54 12.33 12.50 1.38
CA PHE A 54 11.17 12.93 2.17
C PHE A 54 10.07 11.87 2.20
N LEU A 55 9.17 12.02 3.14
CA LEU A 55 8.02 11.17 3.37
C LEU A 55 6.76 11.98 3.05
N GLN A 56 6.02 11.58 2.02
CA GLN A 56 4.69 12.11 1.74
C GLN A 56 3.70 11.40 2.64
N VAL A 57 3.06 12.13 3.54
CA VAL A 57 2.09 11.59 4.49
C VAL A 57 0.68 11.63 3.89
N ASP A 58 0.31 12.78 3.37
CA ASP A 58 -0.94 13.05 2.64
C ASP A 58 -0.68 14.12 1.57
N ASP A 59 -1.71 14.59 0.87
CA ASP A 59 -1.57 15.54 -0.23
C ASP A 59 -0.91 16.87 0.19
N ASN A 60 -1.00 17.26 1.47
CA ASN A 60 -0.53 18.53 2.01
C ASN A 60 0.62 18.39 3.00
N THR A 61 0.91 17.18 3.44
CA THR A 61 1.84 16.95 4.54
C THR A 61 3.06 16.17 4.05
N THR A 62 4.21 16.82 4.17
CA THR A 62 5.52 16.23 3.84
C THR A 62 6.45 16.32 5.04
N TRP A 63 7.17 15.25 5.32
CA TRP A 63 8.12 15.15 6.40
C TRP A 63 9.52 14.95 5.86
N VAL A 64 10.50 15.71 6.36
CA VAL A 64 11.92 15.46 6.08
C VAL A 64 12.55 14.82 7.32
N PRO A 65 13.05 13.58 7.21
CA PRO A 65 13.77 12.95 8.31
C PRO A 65 15.11 13.62 8.57
N GLU A 66 15.40 13.97 9.84
CA GLU A 66 16.72 14.50 10.22
C GLU A 66 17.80 13.41 10.25
N ASN A 67 17.38 12.18 10.56
CA ASN A 67 18.30 11.05 10.79
C ASN A 67 18.44 10.11 9.57
N ILE A 68 17.74 10.36 8.49
CA ILE A 68 17.84 9.62 7.23
C ILE A 68 18.03 10.61 6.08
N THR A 69 19.25 10.77 5.61
CA THR A 69 19.58 11.75 4.56
C THR A 69 19.46 11.20 3.14
N LYS A 70 19.36 9.88 2.99
CA LYS A 70 19.21 9.22 1.69
C LYS A 70 18.13 8.14 1.78
N SER A 71 17.32 8.03 0.72
CA SER A 71 16.31 6.99 0.64
C SER A 71 16.97 5.60 0.72
N PRO A 72 16.51 4.72 1.62
CA PRO A 72 16.96 3.32 1.65
C PRO A 72 16.49 2.52 0.43
N TYR A 73 15.58 3.09 -0.38
CA TYR A 73 14.99 2.47 -1.57
C TYR A 73 15.54 3.03 -2.89
N GLY A 74 16.61 3.85 -2.82
CA GLY A 74 17.14 4.58 -3.97
C GLY A 74 16.11 5.57 -4.51
N ASN A 75 15.94 5.63 -5.83
CA ASN A 75 14.98 6.53 -6.48
C ASN A 75 13.57 5.93 -6.66
N LYS A 76 13.30 4.80 -6.03
CA LYS A 76 11.99 4.17 -6.11
C LYS A 76 11.06 4.78 -5.08
N GLU A 77 9.84 5.11 -5.50
CA GLU A 77 8.76 5.41 -4.57
C GLU A 77 8.26 4.10 -3.95
N VAL A 78 8.16 4.08 -2.62
CA VAL A 78 7.75 2.91 -1.84
C VAL A 78 6.82 3.36 -0.74
N ARG A 79 5.68 2.67 -0.60
CA ARG A 79 4.80 2.87 0.56
C ARG A 79 5.44 2.22 1.78
N ALA A 80 5.36 2.89 2.92
CA ALA A 80 5.93 2.40 4.16
C ALA A 80 5.06 2.77 5.37
N LEU A 81 5.09 1.91 6.39
CA LEU A 81 4.68 2.26 7.74
C LEU A 81 5.87 2.86 8.46
N VAL A 82 5.65 3.95 9.16
CA VAL A 82 6.70 4.56 9.97
C VAL A 82 6.20 4.84 11.38
N ASN A 83 7.13 4.79 12.34
CA ASN A 83 7.00 5.49 13.59
C ASN A 83 7.95 6.69 13.55
N ALA A 84 7.41 7.89 13.68
CA ALA A 84 8.19 9.11 13.62
C ALA A 84 7.80 10.07 14.74
N THR A 85 8.79 10.79 15.25
CA THR A 85 8.62 11.89 16.21
C THR A 85 8.77 13.21 15.47
N ILE A 86 7.73 14.06 15.54
CA ILE A 86 7.79 15.42 14.99
C ILE A 86 8.70 16.27 15.88
N LEU A 87 9.63 16.97 15.25
CA LEU A 87 10.56 17.84 15.95
C LEU A 87 10.05 19.29 15.94
N ASP A 88 10.22 19.98 17.05
CA ASP A 88 9.88 21.41 17.18
C ASP A 88 11.03 22.29 16.65
N VAL A 89 11.22 22.21 15.33
CA VAL A 89 12.22 22.99 14.59
C VAL A 89 11.59 23.56 13.32
N THR A 90 12.15 24.64 12.78
CA THR A 90 11.72 25.19 11.51
C THR A 90 11.92 24.15 10.40
N PRO A 91 10.87 23.78 9.66
CA PRO A 91 11.01 22.81 8.56
C PRO A 91 11.91 23.35 7.44
N MET A 92 12.50 22.43 6.68
CA MET A 92 13.19 22.77 5.44
C MET A 92 12.20 23.47 4.48
N PRO A 93 12.62 24.53 3.76
CA PRO A 93 11.75 25.20 2.79
C PRO A 93 11.15 24.23 1.77
N GLY A 94 9.83 24.32 1.55
CA GLY A 94 9.08 23.43 0.67
C GLY A 94 8.54 22.16 1.33
N TYR A 95 8.82 21.94 2.62
CA TYR A 95 8.32 20.81 3.39
C TYR A 95 7.56 21.28 4.64
N THR A 96 6.69 20.43 5.17
CA THR A 96 5.79 20.83 6.26
C THR A 96 6.34 20.55 7.65
N LYS A 97 7.14 19.50 7.81
CA LYS A 97 7.70 19.08 9.11
C LYS A 97 9.09 18.49 8.97
N THR A 98 9.89 18.64 10.02
CA THR A 98 11.08 17.85 10.26
C THR A 98 10.75 16.77 11.29
N VAL A 99 11.18 15.54 11.05
CA VAL A 99 10.89 14.41 11.91
C VAL A 99 12.14 13.59 12.22
N ARG A 100 12.12 12.87 13.33
CA ARG A 100 13.01 11.74 13.58
C ARG A 100 12.25 10.47 13.29
N VAL A 101 12.71 9.66 12.36
CA VAL A 101 12.18 8.33 12.09
C VAL A 101 12.76 7.36 13.11
N ASN A 102 11.90 6.78 13.94
CA ASN A 102 12.28 5.81 14.96
C ASN A 102 12.30 4.39 14.39
N ALA A 103 11.32 4.09 13.52
CA ALA A 103 11.24 2.83 12.78
C ALA A 103 10.54 3.05 11.43
N MET A 104 10.89 2.25 10.43
CA MET A 104 10.28 2.30 9.10
C MET A 104 10.27 0.91 8.49
N ASP A 105 9.09 0.46 8.02
CA ASP A 105 8.90 -0.81 7.37
C ASP A 105 8.22 -0.62 6.01
N SER A 106 8.82 -1.18 4.97
CA SER A 106 8.33 -1.03 3.61
C SER A 106 7.16 -1.95 3.32
N ILE A 107 6.11 -1.40 2.71
CA ILE A 107 4.99 -2.17 2.19
C ILE A 107 5.33 -2.65 0.77
N ARG A 108 5.01 -3.90 0.47
CA ARG A 108 5.13 -4.43 -0.89
C ARG A 108 4.37 -3.56 -1.87
N THR A 109 5.10 -2.74 -2.62
CA THR A 109 4.55 -1.79 -3.60
C THR A 109 4.66 -2.37 -5.01
N LYS A 110 3.56 -2.41 -5.76
CA LYS A 110 3.50 -3.00 -7.11
C LYS A 110 2.52 -2.25 -8.02
N ASN A 111 2.62 -2.47 -9.33
CA ASN A 111 1.69 -1.90 -10.29
C ASN A 111 0.40 -2.72 -10.33
N THR A 112 -0.69 -2.07 -10.80
CA THR A 112 -1.89 -2.72 -11.28
C THR A 112 -1.62 -3.57 -12.53
N VAL A 113 -2.55 -4.42 -12.87
CA VAL A 113 -2.50 -5.24 -14.10
C VAL A 113 -3.84 -5.13 -14.83
N PRO A 114 -3.85 -5.21 -16.17
CA PRO A 114 -5.10 -5.13 -16.93
C PRO A 114 -5.92 -6.41 -16.76
N SER A 115 -7.25 -6.26 -16.76
CA SER A 115 -8.17 -7.40 -16.87
C SER A 115 -7.96 -8.14 -18.19
N LEU A 116 -7.99 -9.46 -18.14
CA LEU A 116 -7.93 -10.36 -19.30
C LEU A 116 -9.30 -11.03 -19.58
N GLY A 117 -10.37 -10.49 -18.99
CA GLY A 117 -11.71 -11.03 -19.14
C GLY A 117 -11.82 -12.45 -18.59
N GLU A 118 -12.32 -13.37 -19.40
CA GLU A 118 -12.51 -14.79 -19.00
C GLU A 118 -11.23 -15.49 -18.55
N ARG A 119 -10.06 -14.95 -18.92
CA ARG A 119 -8.76 -15.52 -18.52
C ARG A 119 -8.25 -15.01 -17.17
N ASN A 120 -8.99 -14.18 -16.47
CA ASN A 120 -8.56 -13.66 -15.17
C ASN A 120 -8.31 -14.79 -14.15
N ASP A 121 -9.19 -15.78 -14.11
CA ASP A 121 -9.07 -16.92 -13.17
C ASP A 121 -7.81 -17.74 -13.44
N GLU A 122 -7.53 -18.01 -14.72
CA GLU A 122 -6.32 -18.76 -15.14
C GLU A 122 -5.03 -18.02 -14.77
N VAL A 123 -5.00 -16.71 -15.01
CA VAL A 123 -3.76 -15.92 -14.92
C VAL A 123 -3.53 -15.33 -13.54
N TYR A 124 -4.59 -14.81 -12.92
CA TYR A 124 -4.48 -14.07 -11.64
C TYR A 124 -5.02 -14.84 -10.44
N GLY A 125 -5.68 -15.97 -10.69
CA GLY A 125 -6.29 -16.81 -9.67
C GLY A 125 -7.66 -16.31 -9.20
N ASN A 126 -8.31 -17.18 -8.45
CA ASN A 126 -9.61 -16.93 -7.81
C ASN A 126 -9.66 -17.53 -6.40
N ASP A 127 -8.50 -17.62 -5.75
CA ASP A 127 -8.38 -18.18 -4.40
C ASP A 127 -8.86 -17.19 -3.35
N LEU A 128 -9.18 -17.71 -2.16
CA LEU A 128 -9.74 -16.95 -1.06
C LEU A 128 -8.81 -15.79 -0.66
N VAL A 129 -9.37 -14.59 -0.61
CA VAL A 129 -8.76 -13.40 -0.05
C VAL A 129 -9.82 -12.53 0.60
N ASN A 130 -9.50 -11.94 1.75
CA ASN A 130 -10.33 -10.96 2.41
C ASN A 130 -9.54 -9.67 2.64
N VAL A 131 -10.21 -8.52 2.57
CA VAL A 131 -9.65 -7.25 3.03
C VAL A 131 -10.04 -7.07 4.49
N VAL A 132 -9.04 -6.93 5.36
CA VAL A 132 -9.22 -6.72 6.78
C VAL A 132 -9.50 -5.25 7.01
N ARG A 133 -10.52 -4.92 7.80
CA ARG A 133 -10.81 -3.52 8.14
C ARG A 133 -9.66 -2.94 8.96
N ASP A 134 -8.98 -1.94 8.39
CA ASP A 134 -7.82 -1.32 9.01
C ASP A 134 -7.69 0.14 8.53
N TRP A 135 -6.98 0.97 9.30
CA TRP A 135 -6.70 2.37 8.97
C TRP A 135 -5.77 2.52 7.76
N VAL A 136 -4.95 1.50 7.46
CA VAL A 136 -4.04 1.50 6.30
C VAL A 136 -4.75 1.28 4.97
N ASN A 137 -6.03 0.88 4.99
CA ASN A 137 -6.81 0.71 3.77
C ASN A 137 -7.25 2.07 3.24
N VAL A 138 -6.46 2.62 2.35
CA VAL A 138 -6.66 3.98 1.84
C VAL A 138 -6.18 4.10 0.40
N ALA A 139 -6.87 4.94 -0.38
CA ALA A 139 -6.43 5.36 -1.70
C ALA A 139 -5.91 6.80 -1.61
N GLU A 140 -4.59 6.97 -1.59
CA GLU A 140 -3.95 8.27 -1.44
C GLU A 140 -2.60 8.30 -2.16
N ASP A 141 -2.14 9.50 -2.50
CA ASP A 141 -0.84 9.74 -3.13
C ASP A 141 -0.57 8.83 -4.34
N GLY A 142 -1.65 8.47 -5.10
CA GLY A 142 -1.58 7.61 -6.26
C GLY A 142 -1.42 6.12 -5.96
N TYR A 143 -1.67 5.69 -4.74
CA TYR A 143 -1.62 4.29 -4.31
C TYR A 143 -2.91 3.86 -3.63
N LEU A 144 -3.32 2.61 -3.85
CA LEU A 144 -4.27 1.90 -2.99
C LEU A 144 -3.47 0.98 -2.08
N THR A 145 -3.49 1.26 -0.77
CA THR A 145 -2.89 0.40 0.23
C THR A 145 -3.95 -0.45 0.89
N LEU A 146 -3.68 -1.74 1.06
CA LEU A 146 -4.62 -2.71 1.62
C LEU A 146 -3.94 -3.62 2.64
N ARG A 147 -4.63 -3.90 3.74
CA ARG A 147 -4.39 -5.05 4.59
C ARG A 147 -5.32 -6.17 4.15
N PHE A 148 -4.76 -7.27 3.71
CA PHE A 148 -5.52 -8.44 3.28
C PHE A 148 -5.17 -9.66 4.11
N ARG A 149 -6.07 -10.63 4.10
CA ARG A 149 -5.97 -11.87 4.88
C ARG A 149 -6.26 -13.07 4.00
N THR A 150 -5.44 -14.11 4.17
CA THR A 150 -5.61 -15.40 3.50
C THR A 150 -5.05 -16.53 4.36
N THR A 151 -5.29 -17.78 3.94
CA THR A 151 -4.55 -18.94 4.47
C THR A 151 -3.25 -19.11 3.70
N PHE A 152 -2.20 -19.63 4.36
CA PHE A 152 -0.92 -19.89 3.72
C PHE A 152 -0.14 -21.00 4.42
N SER A 153 0.83 -21.58 3.72
CA SER A 153 1.85 -22.48 4.28
C SER A 153 3.23 -21.87 4.13
N VAL A 154 4.11 -22.14 5.07
CA VAL A 154 5.49 -21.67 5.02
C VAL A 154 6.18 -22.19 3.76
N GLY A 155 6.83 -21.32 3.01
CA GLY A 155 7.60 -21.67 1.81
C GLY A 155 6.80 -21.64 0.51
N THR A 156 5.48 -21.44 0.54
CA THR A 156 4.67 -21.27 -0.67
C THR A 156 4.54 -19.80 -1.04
N THR A 157 4.75 -19.48 -2.30
CA THR A 157 4.58 -18.13 -2.81
C THR A 157 3.15 -17.90 -3.27
N HIS A 158 2.51 -16.87 -2.72
CA HIS A 158 1.19 -16.40 -3.13
C HIS A 158 1.33 -15.15 -4.01
N TYR A 159 0.36 -14.97 -4.90
CA TYR A 159 0.30 -13.81 -5.79
C TYR A 159 -0.98 -13.05 -5.56
N ILE A 160 -0.86 -11.74 -5.30
CA ILE A 160 -2.01 -10.85 -5.20
C ILE A 160 -1.91 -9.76 -6.26
N ASN A 161 -3.01 -9.48 -6.96
CA ASN A 161 -3.07 -8.53 -8.05
C ASN A 161 -4.29 -7.63 -7.93
N LEU A 162 -4.13 -6.38 -8.33
CA LEU A 162 -5.24 -5.44 -8.53
C LEU A 162 -5.44 -5.25 -10.02
N LEU A 163 -6.61 -5.65 -10.50
CA LEU A 163 -6.96 -5.57 -11.91
C LEU A 163 -7.67 -4.25 -12.21
N THR A 164 -7.29 -3.62 -13.32
CA THR A 164 -7.98 -2.46 -13.91
C THR A 164 -8.74 -2.87 -15.16
N GLY A 165 -9.73 -2.05 -15.59
CA GLY A 165 -10.52 -2.33 -16.78
C GLY A 165 -11.45 -3.54 -16.65
N VAL A 166 -11.88 -3.84 -15.43
CA VAL A 166 -12.83 -4.93 -15.12
C VAL A 166 -14.28 -4.55 -15.45
N ASN A 167 -14.56 -3.25 -15.52
CA ASN A 167 -15.84 -2.69 -15.90
C ASN A 167 -15.61 -1.60 -16.98
N PRO A 168 -16.09 -1.79 -18.22
CA PRO A 168 -15.90 -0.80 -19.29
C PRO A 168 -16.67 0.51 -19.03
N ASP A 169 -17.73 0.48 -18.21
CA ASP A 169 -18.57 1.64 -17.92
C ASP A 169 -18.07 2.45 -16.69
N ASP A 170 -17.19 1.86 -15.86
CA ASP A 170 -16.61 2.52 -14.68
C ASP A 170 -15.11 2.23 -14.60
N PRO A 171 -14.25 3.15 -15.08
CA PRO A 171 -12.80 2.95 -15.10
C PRO A 171 -12.17 2.95 -13.70
N TYR A 172 -12.89 3.42 -12.67
CA TYR A 172 -12.45 3.38 -11.27
C TYR A 172 -12.95 2.14 -10.51
N GLU A 173 -13.58 1.20 -11.20
CA GLU A 173 -13.85 -0.11 -10.64
C GLU A 173 -12.65 -1.02 -10.86
N VAL A 174 -12.09 -1.53 -9.77
CA VAL A 174 -10.90 -2.40 -9.74
C VAL A 174 -11.22 -3.70 -9.03
N GLU A 175 -10.44 -4.75 -9.29
CA GLU A 175 -10.72 -6.07 -8.74
C GLU A 175 -9.47 -6.68 -8.09
N LEU A 176 -9.59 -7.07 -6.83
CA LEU A 176 -8.55 -7.79 -6.11
C LEU A 176 -8.64 -9.28 -6.42
N ARG A 177 -7.53 -9.85 -6.86
CA ARG A 177 -7.36 -11.26 -7.18
C ARG A 177 -6.21 -11.87 -6.41
N HIS A 178 -6.38 -13.13 -6.02
CA HIS A 178 -5.40 -13.90 -5.30
C HIS A 178 -5.19 -15.25 -5.99
N ASN A 179 -3.92 -15.63 -6.11
CA ASN A 179 -3.50 -16.95 -6.54
C ASN A 179 -2.59 -17.54 -5.44
N ALA A 180 -3.12 -18.51 -4.74
CA ALA A 180 -2.42 -19.21 -3.66
C ALA A 180 -1.36 -20.20 -4.18
N ASN A 181 -1.23 -20.35 -5.53
CA ASN A 181 -0.26 -21.24 -6.14
C ASN A 181 -0.36 -22.70 -5.64
N GLY A 182 -1.63 -23.16 -5.49
CA GLY A 182 -1.94 -24.50 -5.00
C GLY A 182 -2.07 -24.65 -3.48
N ASP A 183 -1.73 -23.61 -2.71
CA ASP A 183 -1.78 -23.59 -1.24
C ASP A 183 -3.15 -23.11 -0.72
N MET A 184 -4.24 -23.68 -1.25
CA MET A 184 -5.61 -23.24 -0.93
C MET A 184 -6.04 -23.56 0.51
N HIS A 185 -5.37 -24.50 1.17
CA HIS A 185 -5.66 -24.98 2.51
C HIS A 185 -4.42 -24.82 3.43
N GLY A 186 -3.75 -23.68 3.32
CA GLY A 186 -2.58 -23.39 4.12
C GLY A 186 -2.82 -23.59 5.63
N ASN A 187 -1.76 -23.97 6.34
CA ASN A 187 -1.81 -24.31 7.76
C ASN A 187 -1.96 -23.09 8.67
N PHE A 188 -1.72 -21.90 8.13
CA PHE A 188 -1.75 -20.65 8.87
C PHE A 188 -2.79 -19.70 8.28
N TYR A 189 -3.30 -18.83 9.13
CA TYR A 189 -4.21 -17.77 8.74
C TYR A 189 -3.58 -16.44 9.15
N GLY A 190 -3.27 -15.59 8.22
CA GLY A 190 -2.52 -14.37 8.50
C GLY A 190 -2.80 -13.23 7.55
N ASP A 191 -2.31 -12.07 7.96
CA ASP A 191 -2.49 -10.80 7.27
C ASP A 191 -1.18 -10.37 6.60
N ALA A 192 -1.32 -9.62 5.51
CA ALA A 192 -0.20 -8.92 4.87
C ALA A 192 -0.65 -7.57 4.32
N LEU A 193 0.33 -6.69 4.08
CA LEU A 193 0.12 -5.39 3.46
C LEU A 193 0.60 -5.40 2.02
N VAL A 194 -0.14 -4.70 1.16
CA VAL A 194 0.23 -4.44 -0.23
C VAL A 194 -0.20 -3.04 -0.62
N ALA A 195 0.60 -2.37 -1.45
CA ALA A 195 0.26 -1.10 -2.06
C ALA A 195 0.29 -1.24 -3.58
N PHE A 196 -0.77 -0.79 -4.25
CA PHE A 196 -0.87 -0.80 -5.71
C PHE A 196 -0.75 0.61 -6.26
N ASN A 197 0.19 0.81 -7.17
CA ASN A 197 0.32 2.08 -7.90
C ASN A 197 -0.84 2.22 -8.89
N LEU A 198 -1.63 3.27 -8.75
CA LEU A 198 -2.86 3.53 -9.49
C LEU A 198 -2.64 4.36 -10.78
N LYS A 199 -1.39 4.50 -11.23
CA LYS A 199 -1.02 5.31 -12.42
C LYS A 199 -1.74 4.89 -13.72
N ASP A 200 -2.24 3.66 -13.77
CA ASP A 200 -2.95 3.11 -14.94
C ASP A 200 -4.46 3.42 -14.91
N LEU A 201 -4.97 4.05 -13.84
CA LEU A 201 -6.32 4.62 -13.81
C LEU A 201 -6.35 5.99 -14.50
N PRO A 202 -7.50 6.40 -15.05
CA PRO A 202 -7.65 7.74 -15.61
C PRO A 202 -7.40 8.84 -14.58
N ASP A 203 -6.89 9.97 -15.05
CA ASP A 203 -6.76 11.16 -14.23
C ASP A 203 -8.15 11.66 -13.81
N THR A 204 -8.32 11.93 -12.52
CA THR A 204 -9.57 12.46 -11.96
C THR A 204 -9.73 13.96 -12.18
N GLU A 205 -8.73 14.62 -12.81
CA GLU A 205 -8.71 16.07 -13.04
C GLU A 205 -8.89 16.90 -11.75
N GLY A 206 -8.33 16.39 -10.66
CA GLY A 206 -8.42 17.02 -9.34
C GLY A 206 -9.77 16.84 -8.63
N LYS A 207 -10.67 16.00 -9.16
CA LYS A 207 -11.95 15.68 -8.50
C LYS A 207 -11.79 14.42 -7.67
N THR A 208 -12.49 14.36 -6.56
CA THR A 208 -12.63 13.11 -5.80
C THR A 208 -13.71 12.24 -6.44
N VAL A 209 -13.34 11.02 -6.81
CA VAL A 209 -14.25 10.01 -7.35
C VAL A 209 -14.36 8.83 -6.38
N LYS A 210 -15.43 8.04 -6.50
CA LYS A 210 -15.57 6.78 -5.76
C LYS A 210 -14.89 5.67 -6.54
N MET A 211 -13.77 5.18 -6.04
CA MET A 211 -13.12 3.97 -6.54
C MET A 211 -13.77 2.76 -5.85
N LYS A 212 -14.19 1.77 -6.64
CA LYS A 212 -14.82 0.55 -6.14
C LYS A 212 -13.84 -0.62 -6.23
N LEU A 213 -13.48 -1.17 -5.10
CA LEU A 213 -12.67 -2.38 -5.01
C LEU A 213 -13.58 -3.60 -4.91
N ARG A 214 -13.62 -4.40 -5.96
CA ARG A 214 -14.27 -5.70 -5.96
C ARG A 214 -13.32 -6.75 -5.37
N ILE A 215 -13.80 -7.53 -4.43
CA ILE A 215 -13.08 -8.68 -3.89
C ILE A 215 -13.63 -9.93 -4.54
N TYR A 216 -12.81 -10.58 -5.35
CA TYR A 216 -13.22 -11.74 -6.14
C TYR A 216 -12.48 -13.00 -5.69
N TYR A 217 -13.25 -14.03 -5.35
CA TYR A 217 -12.72 -15.38 -5.16
C TYR A 217 -13.82 -16.45 -5.41
N GLY A 218 -13.37 -17.68 -5.65
CA GLY A 218 -14.27 -18.75 -6.06
C GLY A 218 -14.94 -18.45 -7.39
N SER A 219 -16.26 -18.30 -7.41
CA SER A 219 -17.04 -18.11 -8.63
C SER A 219 -17.58 -16.69 -8.83
N GLY A 220 -17.05 -15.68 -8.15
CA GLY A 220 -17.53 -14.32 -8.35
C GLY A 220 -17.13 -13.30 -7.29
N VAL A 221 -17.63 -12.09 -7.47
CA VAL A 221 -17.44 -10.98 -6.52
C VAL A 221 -18.17 -11.30 -5.22
N LYS A 222 -17.46 -11.22 -4.11
CA LYS A 222 -17.98 -11.52 -2.76
C LYS A 222 -18.27 -10.25 -1.97
N ASN A 223 -17.52 -9.20 -2.23
CA ASN A 223 -17.68 -7.92 -1.54
C ASN A 223 -17.21 -6.79 -2.45
N THR A 224 -17.68 -5.58 -2.18
CA THR A 224 -17.20 -4.34 -2.80
C THR A 224 -16.96 -3.30 -1.70
N ILE A 225 -15.79 -2.68 -1.74
CA ILE A 225 -15.38 -1.62 -0.82
C ILE A 225 -15.19 -0.34 -1.63
N GLU A 226 -15.70 0.78 -1.14
CA GLU A 226 -15.51 2.08 -1.78
C GLU A 226 -14.42 2.88 -1.09
N PHE A 227 -13.61 3.56 -1.90
CA PHE A 227 -12.59 4.51 -1.48
C PHE A 227 -12.84 5.85 -2.15
N ASP A 228 -12.60 6.93 -1.42
CA ASP A 228 -12.43 8.23 -2.03
C ASP A 228 -11.06 8.27 -2.72
N TYR A 229 -11.04 8.58 -4.02
CA TYR A 229 -9.83 8.61 -4.81
C TYR A 229 -9.73 9.91 -5.60
N CYS A 230 -8.56 10.52 -5.53
CA CYS A 230 -8.15 11.64 -6.38
C CYS A 230 -6.75 11.35 -6.91
N THR A 231 -6.56 11.51 -8.21
CA THR A 231 -5.25 11.28 -8.82
C THR A 231 -4.22 12.24 -8.23
N ARG A 232 -3.05 11.73 -7.90
CA ARG A 232 -1.92 12.54 -7.46
C ARG A 232 -1.63 13.64 -8.47
N LYS A 233 -1.54 14.88 -8.02
CA LYS A 233 -1.03 15.97 -8.83
C LYS A 233 0.46 15.82 -9.06
N ALA A 234 0.93 16.11 -10.27
CA ALA A 234 2.34 16.26 -10.53
C ALA A 234 2.92 17.34 -9.62
N SER A 235 4.10 17.07 -9.04
CA SER A 235 4.83 18.00 -8.18
C SER A 235 4.93 19.37 -8.85
N GLY A 236 4.32 20.38 -8.24
CA GLY A 236 4.33 21.77 -8.72
C GLY A 236 3.02 22.53 -8.59
N ASN A 237 1.92 21.92 -8.22
CA ASN A 237 0.65 22.61 -8.03
C ASN A 237 0.09 22.33 -6.63
N THR A 238 0.51 23.16 -5.66
CA THR A 238 0.12 23.07 -4.24
C THR A 238 -1.25 23.63 -3.90
N ASP A 239 -2.02 24.15 -4.86
CA ASP A 239 -3.12 25.07 -4.53
C ASP A 239 -4.55 24.50 -4.61
N LEU A 240 -4.77 23.19 -4.77
CA LEU A 240 -6.13 22.69 -5.03
C LEU A 240 -6.67 21.57 -4.13
N PHE A 241 -6.02 21.26 -3.00
CA PHE A 241 -6.53 20.22 -2.09
C PHE A 241 -7.02 20.78 -0.76
N LEU A 242 -7.88 21.79 -0.79
CA LEU A 242 -8.44 22.36 0.44
C LEU A 242 -9.73 21.67 0.93
N ASP A 243 -10.26 20.69 0.23
CA ASP A 243 -11.46 20.00 0.69
C ASP A 243 -11.33 18.48 0.56
N GLY A 244 -11.11 17.82 1.68
CA GLY A 244 -11.73 16.52 1.90
C GLY A 244 -10.89 15.30 2.27
N VAL A 245 -9.60 15.37 2.56
CA VAL A 245 -8.88 14.15 3.00
C VAL A 245 -8.11 14.36 4.31
N ALA A 246 -8.84 14.72 5.34
CA ALA A 246 -8.30 14.76 6.70
C ALA A 246 -8.56 13.45 7.47
N ASN A 247 -8.41 12.27 6.86
CA ASN A 247 -8.78 11.02 7.54
C ASN A 247 -7.74 9.91 7.55
N SER A 248 -6.56 10.09 7.02
CA SER A 248 -5.59 8.99 6.91
C SER A 248 -4.66 8.80 8.11
N LEU A 249 -4.62 9.74 9.03
CA LEU A 249 -3.76 9.62 10.20
C LEU A 249 -4.59 9.47 11.47
N ARG A 250 -5.01 8.26 11.79
CA ARG A 250 -5.44 7.94 13.15
C ARG A 250 -4.26 7.31 13.87
N PRO A 251 -3.86 7.85 15.05
CA PRO A 251 -2.93 7.14 15.92
C PRO A 251 -3.49 5.75 16.19
N VAL A 252 -2.64 4.76 16.15
CA VAL A 252 -2.98 3.45 16.65
C VAL A 252 -3.01 3.58 18.17
N ASN A 253 -4.21 3.48 18.76
CA ASN A 253 -4.38 3.33 20.20
C ASN A 253 -4.22 1.86 20.56
#